data_e6e864716e192782b71688e7fbf2898f
#
_entry.id   e6e864716e192782b71688e7fbf2898f
#
_cell.length_a   1.000
_cell.length_b   1.000
_cell.length_c   1.000
_cell.angle_alpha   90.00
_cell.angle_beta   90.00
_cell.angle_gamma   90.00
#
_symmetry.space_group_name_H-M   'P 1'
#
loop_
_entity.id
_entity.type
_entity.pdbx_description
1 polymer ?
#
loop_
_entity_poly.entity_id
_entity_poly.type
_entity_poly.pdbx_seq_one_letter_code
_entity_poly.pdbx_strand_id
1 'polypeptide(L)'
;EFRRVLFRSDALNATRAAVEEGIVAGGGTAYVNAVPAVEKLIGKVEGDEKTGVRIIAKALEAPIRQIAANAGLDGSVILEKVRSSQPGYGFDAYKEEYCDMIASGIVDPAKVTRSALENAASVSSMVLTTESLVADKPEPPAPAPAAPDMGGMY
;
A
#
# COMPACT_ATOMS: atom_id res chain seq x y z
N GLU A 1 -4.53 -24.67 -8.40
CA GLU A 1 -5.24 -24.99 -7.14
C GLU A 1 -4.66 -24.20 -5.95
N PHE A 2 -3.36 -24.19 -5.78
CA PHE A 2 -2.68 -23.46 -4.70
C PHE A 2 -3.02 -21.95 -4.67
N ARG A 3 -3.05 -21.26 -5.81
CA ARG A 3 -3.46 -19.86 -5.90
C ARG A 3 -4.90 -19.62 -5.48
N ARG A 4 -5.82 -20.54 -5.84
CA ARG A 4 -7.24 -20.45 -5.46
C ARG A 4 -7.45 -20.60 -3.95
N VAL A 5 -6.66 -21.43 -3.29
CA VAL A 5 -6.70 -21.60 -1.83
C VAL A 5 -6.21 -20.33 -1.14
N LEU A 6 -5.12 -19.74 -1.61
CA LEU A 6 -4.59 -18.47 -1.06
C LEU A 6 -5.62 -17.35 -1.17
N PHE A 7 -6.25 -17.15 -2.33
CA PHE A 7 -7.27 -16.11 -2.52
C PHE A 7 -8.48 -16.31 -1.60
N ARG A 8 -8.92 -17.55 -1.38
CA ARG A 8 -10.03 -17.83 -0.47
C ARG A 8 -9.67 -17.56 0.99
N SER A 9 -8.47 -17.93 1.41
CA SER A 9 -7.98 -17.69 2.77
C SER A 9 -7.83 -16.18 3.04
N ASP A 10 -7.30 -15.44 2.08
CA ASP A 10 -7.12 -13.99 2.16
C ASP A 10 -8.48 -13.27 2.27
N ALA A 11 -9.44 -13.61 1.39
CA ALA A 11 -10.77 -13.04 1.44
C ALA A 11 -11.50 -13.33 2.76
N LEU A 12 -11.33 -14.54 3.30
CA LEU A 12 -11.93 -14.92 4.59
C LEU A 12 -11.29 -14.10 5.74
N ASN A 13 -9.99 -13.95 5.75
CA ASN A 13 -9.28 -13.18 6.76
C ASN A 13 -9.63 -11.69 6.68
N ALA A 14 -9.72 -11.13 5.47
CA ALA A 14 -10.18 -9.77 5.25
C ALA A 14 -11.61 -9.55 5.75
N THR A 15 -12.51 -10.50 5.49
CA THR A 15 -13.89 -10.44 5.98
C THR A 15 -13.94 -10.48 7.51
N ARG A 16 -13.16 -11.35 8.16
CA ARG A 16 -13.07 -11.39 9.63
C ARG A 16 -12.54 -10.08 10.21
N ALA A 17 -11.49 -9.54 9.63
CA ALA A 17 -10.92 -8.25 10.03
C ALA A 17 -11.95 -7.11 9.90
N ALA A 18 -12.77 -7.12 8.84
CA ALA A 18 -13.83 -6.15 8.63
C ALA A 18 -14.96 -6.27 9.67
N VAL A 19 -15.30 -7.50 10.09
CA VAL A 19 -16.29 -7.72 11.16
C VAL A 19 -15.78 -7.23 12.51
N GLU A 20 -14.47 -7.35 12.78
CA GLU A 20 -13.88 -6.96 14.06
C GLU A 20 -13.77 -5.43 14.25
N GLU A 21 -13.32 -4.69 13.24
CA GLU A 21 -13.04 -3.25 13.36
C GLU A 21 -13.76 -2.38 12.31
N GLY A 22 -14.63 -2.97 11.50
CA GLY A 22 -15.35 -2.25 10.45
C GLY A 22 -14.53 -2.08 9.18
N ILE A 23 -15.06 -1.24 8.29
CA ILE A 23 -14.50 -0.94 6.97
C ILE A 23 -14.20 0.55 6.84
N VAL A 24 -13.25 0.87 5.97
CA VAL A 24 -12.88 2.23 5.58
C VAL A 24 -12.88 2.35 4.06
N ALA A 25 -12.83 3.57 3.55
CA ALA A 25 -12.67 3.84 2.11
C ALA A 25 -11.37 3.20 1.61
N GLY A 26 -11.48 2.35 0.59
CA GLY A 26 -10.36 1.62 0.01
C GLY A 26 -9.51 2.43 -0.96
N GLY A 27 -8.67 1.76 -1.72
CA GLY A 27 -7.85 2.40 -2.76
C GLY A 27 -6.82 3.40 -2.23
N GLY A 28 -6.40 3.29 -0.97
CA GLY A 28 -5.50 4.24 -0.32
C GLY A 28 -6.18 5.52 0.18
N THR A 29 -7.47 5.70 -0.06
CA THR A 29 -8.25 6.90 0.31
C THR A 29 -8.27 7.12 1.82
N ALA A 30 -8.38 6.07 2.63
CA ALA A 30 -8.37 6.16 4.09
C ALA A 30 -7.07 6.80 4.61
N TYR A 31 -5.92 6.46 4.02
CA TYR A 31 -4.64 7.05 4.41
C TYR A 31 -4.56 8.54 4.05
N VAL A 32 -5.05 8.92 2.86
CA VAL A 32 -5.12 10.34 2.45
C VAL A 32 -6.00 11.14 3.41
N ASN A 33 -7.14 10.58 3.80
CA ASN A 33 -8.05 11.20 4.78
C ASN A 33 -7.44 11.33 6.18
N ALA A 34 -6.44 10.51 6.53
CA ALA A 34 -5.73 10.60 7.80
C ALA A 34 -4.63 11.70 7.81
N VAL A 35 -4.15 12.15 6.63
CA VAL A 35 -3.09 13.16 6.52
C VAL A 35 -3.37 14.43 7.33
N PRO A 36 -4.57 15.04 7.29
CA PRO A 36 -4.85 16.24 8.07
C PRO A 36 -4.74 16.05 9.59
N ALA A 37 -5.04 14.84 10.09
CA ALA A 37 -4.89 14.52 11.51
C ALA A 37 -3.40 14.46 11.91
N VAL A 38 -2.56 13.89 11.05
CA VAL A 38 -1.10 13.85 11.24
C VAL A 38 -0.50 15.26 11.14
N GLU A 39 -0.93 16.05 10.17
CA GLU A 39 -0.46 17.44 10.00
C GLU A 39 -0.75 18.33 11.22
N LYS A 40 -1.86 18.10 11.94
CA LYS A 40 -2.16 18.82 13.19
C LYS A 40 -1.11 18.58 14.29
N LEU A 41 -0.39 17.47 14.25
CA LEU A 41 0.70 17.19 15.20
C LEU A 41 1.93 18.07 14.94
N ILE A 42 2.12 18.58 13.71
CA ILE A 42 3.25 19.43 13.34
C ILE A 42 3.32 20.70 14.21
N GLY A 43 2.17 21.21 14.64
CA GLY A 43 2.08 22.35 15.55
C GLY A 43 2.36 22.05 17.02
N LYS A 44 2.47 20.76 17.40
CA LYS A 44 2.66 20.31 18.78
C LYS A 44 4.07 19.78 19.05
N VAL A 45 4.90 19.64 18.02
CA VAL A 45 6.25 19.09 18.08
C VAL A 45 7.26 20.06 17.48
N GLU A 46 8.52 19.96 17.90
CA GLU A 46 9.62 20.82 17.47
C GLU A 46 10.81 19.99 16.96
N GLY A 47 11.75 20.64 16.28
CA GLY A 47 13.00 20.04 15.82
C GLY A 47 12.80 18.84 14.91
N ASP A 48 13.52 17.76 15.20
CA ASP A 48 13.54 16.53 14.41
C ASP A 48 12.21 15.76 14.46
N GLU A 49 11.47 15.85 15.56
CA GLU A 49 10.14 15.26 15.66
C GLU A 49 9.19 15.83 14.62
N LYS A 50 9.28 17.14 14.37
CA LYS A 50 8.50 17.80 13.31
C LYS A 50 8.83 17.27 11.92
N THR A 51 10.09 16.96 11.68
CA THR A 51 10.54 16.32 10.44
C THR A 51 9.98 14.90 10.33
N GLY A 52 10.00 14.12 11.41
CA GLY A 52 9.40 12.80 11.48
C GLY A 52 7.90 12.81 11.14
N VAL A 53 7.14 13.75 11.70
CA VAL A 53 5.70 13.88 11.40
C VAL A 53 5.47 14.19 9.91
N ARG A 54 6.31 15.04 9.29
CA ARG A 54 6.22 15.33 7.85
C ARG A 54 6.53 14.13 6.99
N ILE A 55 7.51 13.29 7.39
CA ILE A 55 7.84 12.04 6.70
C ILE A 55 6.63 11.10 6.73
N ILE A 56 5.99 10.93 7.88
CA ILE A 56 4.79 10.10 8.01
C ILE A 56 3.64 10.64 7.14
N ALA A 57 3.35 11.94 7.19
CA ALA A 57 2.33 12.56 6.35
C ALA A 57 2.58 12.27 4.86
N LYS A 58 3.84 12.36 4.42
CA LYS A 58 4.24 12.05 3.04
C LYS A 58 4.12 10.57 2.70
N ALA A 59 4.46 9.68 3.64
CA ALA A 59 4.34 8.23 3.45
C ALA A 59 2.88 7.77 3.27
N LEU A 60 1.93 8.41 3.93
CA LEU A 60 0.49 8.11 3.78
C LEU A 60 -0.05 8.36 2.37
N GLU A 61 0.63 9.16 1.55
CA GLU A 61 0.28 9.38 0.15
C GLU A 61 0.73 8.23 -0.77
N ALA A 62 1.68 7.40 -0.34
CA ALA A 62 2.31 6.40 -1.19
C ALA A 62 1.33 5.34 -1.73
N PRO A 63 0.37 4.79 -0.95
CA PRO A 63 -0.53 3.77 -1.45
C PRO A 63 -1.37 4.21 -2.65
N ILE A 64 -2.00 5.38 -2.59
CA ILE A 64 -2.83 5.89 -3.70
C ILE A 64 -1.99 6.22 -4.93
N ARG A 65 -0.77 6.77 -4.72
CA ARG A 65 0.18 7.03 -5.80
C ARG A 65 0.60 5.74 -6.51
N GLN A 66 0.85 4.67 -5.75
CA GLN A 66 1.23 3.37 -6.31
C GLN A 66 0.09 2.73 -7.09
N ILE A 67 -1.15 2.82 -6.59
CA ILE A 67 -2.34 2.33 -7.31
C ILE A 67 -2.50 3.07 -8.64
N ALA A 68 -2.36 4.39 -8.64
CA ALA A 68 -2.42 5.19 -9.86
C ALA A 68 -1.30 4.82 -10.85
N ALA A 69 -0.06 4.68 -10.37
CA ALA A 69 1.07 4.28 -11.19
C ALA A 69 0.88 2.88 -11.80
N ASN A 70 0.32 1.93 -11.05
CA ASN A 70 -0.01 0.59 -11.55
C ASN A 70 -1.08 0.62 -12.66
N ALA A 71 -1.96 1.62 -12.65
CA ALA A 71 -2.93 1.89 -13.72
C ALA A 71 -2.36 2.72 -14.89
N GLY A 72 -1.06 3.08 -14.83
CA GLY A 72 -0.43 3.93 -15.86
C GLY A 72 -0.74 5.41 -15.76
N LEU A 73 -1.27 5.86 -14.62
CA LEU A 73 -1.74 7.24 -14.40
C LEU A 73 -0.79 8.04 -13.51
N ASP A 74 -0.86 9.38 -13.60
CA ASP A 74 -0.10 10.26 -12.71
C ASP A 74 -0.73 10.31 -11.30
N GLY A 75 -0.07 9.66 -10.36
CA GLY A 75 -0.50 9.61 -8.96
C GLY A 75 -0.52 10.99 -8.27
N SER A 76 0.19 11.99 -8.78
CA SER A 76 0.22 13.33 -8.19
C SER A 76 -1.08 14.08 -8.45
N VAL A 77 -1.60 13.97 -9.67
CA VAL A 77 -2.87 14.59 -10.08
C VAL A 77 -4.04 13.94 -9.34
N ILE A 78 -4.02 12.61 -9.25
CA ILE A 78 -5.07 11.84 -8.56
C ILE A 78 -5.08 12.18 -7.06
N LEU A 79 -3.91 12.18 -6.42
CA LEU A 79 -3.78 12.52 -5.01
C LEU A 79 -4.34 13.91 -4.70
N GLU A 80 -3.95 14.93 -5.49
CA GLU A 80 -4.39 16.31 -5.27
C GLU A 80 -5.90 16.44 -5.35
N LYS A 81 -6.51 15.76 -6.31
CA LYS A 81 -7.96 15.77 -6.47
C LYS A 81 -8.68 15.02 -5.34
N VAL A 82 -8.16 13.89 -4.88
CA VAL A 82 -8.72 13.16 -3.73
C VAL A 82 -8.55 13.97 -2.44
N ARG A 83 -7.41 14.63 -2.24
CA ARG A 83 -7.14 15.47 -1.07
C ARG A 83 -8.07 16.69 -0.98
N SER A 84 -8.45 17.25 -2.14
CA SER A 84 -9.37 18.39 -2.22
C SER A 84 -10.86 17.99 -2.16
N SER A 85 -11.16 16.70 -2.25
CA SER A 85 -12.51 16.17 -2.20
C SER A 85 -13.00 15.97 -0.76
N GLN A 86 -14.28 15.67 -0.61
CA GLN A 86 -14.84 15.32 0.71
C GLN A 86 -14.31 13.96 1.20
N PRO A 87 -14.23 13.75 2.53
CA PRO A 87 -13.81 12.49 3.09
C PRO A 87 -14.63 11.31 2.57
N GLY A 88 -13.94 10.20 2.22
CA GLY A 88 -14.57 9.02 1.62
C GLY A 88 -14.62 9.03 0.10
N TYR A 89 -14.42 10.18 -0.54
CA TYR A 89 -14.29 10.29 -2.00
C TYR A 89 -12.85 9.93 -2.42
N GLY A 90 -12.73 8.96 -3.33
CA GLY A 90 -11.46 8.44 -3.81
C GLY A 90 -11.44 8.24 -5.32
N PHE A 91 -10.47 7.48 -5.79
CA PHE A 91 -10.26 7.19 -7.19
C PHE A 91 -10.42 5.68 -7.47
N ASP A 92 -11.39 5.34 -8.31
CA ASP A 92 -11.56 3.98 -8.87
C ASP A 92 -10.60 3.82 -10.05
N ALA A 93 -9.48 3.13 -9.83
CA ALA A 93 -8.46 2.91 -10.85
C ALA A 93 -8.91 1.96 -11.98
N TYR A 94 -9.97 1.18 -11.77
CA TYR A 94 -10.51 0.29 -12.79
C TYR A 94 -11.38 1.03 -13.81
N LYS A 95 -12.21 1.97 -13.32
CA LYS A 95 -13.09 2.79 -14.18
C LYS A 95 -12.47 4.15 -14.54
N GLU A 96 -11.33 4.49 -13.93
CA GLU A 96 -10.65 5.78 -14.06
C GLU A 96 -11.55 6.97 -13.68
N GLU A 97 -12.41 6.80 -12.68
CA GLU A 97 -13.34 7.82 -12.20
C GLU A 97 -13.21 8.10 -10.70
N TYR A 98 -13.67 9.28 -10.28
CA TYR A 98 -13.72 9.67 -8.87
C TYR A 98 -15.13 9.41 -8.33
N CYS A 99 -15.20 8.67 -7.21
CA CYS A 99 -16.46 8.25 -6.64
C CYS A 99 -16.41 8.15 -5.10
N ASP A 100 -17.58 8.02 -4.48
CA ASP A 100 -17.67 7.58 -3.10
C ASP A 100 -17.24 6.11 -3.02
N MET A 101 -16.11 5.87 -2.33
CA MET A 101 -15.49 4.55 -2.28
C MET A 101 -16.37 3.53 -1.58
N ILE A 102 -17.02 3.92 -0.48
CA ILE A 102 -17.88 3.03 0.30
C ILE A 102 -19.14 2.68 -0.49
N ALA A 103 -19.80 3.68 -1.08
CA ALA A 103 -21.00 3.46 -1.90
C ALA A 103 -20.71 2.62 -3.15
N SER A 104 -19.50 2.74 -3.71
CA SER A 104 -19.02 1.96 -4.86
C SER A 104 -18.52 0.56 -4.49
N GLY A 105 -18.51 0.19 -3.20
CA GLY A 105 -18.03 -1.10 -2.74
C GLY A 105 -16.50 -1.25 -2.74
N ILE A 106 -15.76 -0.16 -2.90
CA ILE A 106 -14.29 -0.15 -2.84
C ILE A 106 -13.88 0.16 -1.40
N VAL A 107 -13.75 -0.90 -0.62
CA VAL A 107 -13.55 -0.83 0.83
C VAL A 107 -12.38 -1.68 1.28
N ASP A 108 -11.71 -1.25 2.34
CA ASP A 108 -10.66 -2.00 3.02
C ASP A 108 -11.08 -2.27 4.48
N PRO A 109 -10.69 -3.41 5.08
CA PRO A 109 -10.87 -3.63 6.51
C PRO A 109 -10.02 -2.64 7.32
N ALA A 110 -10.64 -1.94 8.28
CA ALA A 110 -9.94 -0.95 9.11
C ALA A 110 -8.77 -1.57 9.88
N LYS A 111 -8.94 -2.78 10.40
CA LYS A 111 -7.89 -3.53 11.09
C LYS A 111 -6.66 -3.77 10.20
N VAL A 112 -6.86 -4.11 8.92
CA VAL A 112 -5.77 -4.38 7.98
C VAL A 112 -4.99 -3.10 7.69
N THR A 113 -5.69 -2.00 7.37
CA THR A 113 -5.05 -0.71 7.07
C THR A 113 -4.29 -0.17 8.28
N ARG A 114 -4.86 -0.26 9.48
CA ARG A 114 -4.19 0.14 10.72
C ARG A 114 -2.95 -0.70 11.01
N SER A 115 -3.08 -2.04 11.00
CA SER A 115 -1.96 -2.94 11.27
C SER A 115 -0.83 -2.83 10.24
N ALA A 116 -1.16 -2.58 8.97
CA ALA A 116 -0.16 -2.35 7.93
C ALA A 116 0.69 -1.11 8.26
N LEU A 117 0.07 -0.01 8.69
CA LEU A 117 0.78 1.21 9.07
C LEU A 117 1.63 1.01 10.33
N GLU A 118 1.10 0.33 11.36
CA GLU A 118 1.83 0.02 12.59
C GLU A 118 3.06 -0.85 12.32
N ASN A 119 2.91 -1.90 11.49
CA ASN A 119 4.01 -2.78 11.11
C ASN A 119 5.06 -2.05 10.27
N ALA A 120 4.63 -1.21 9.32
CA ALA A 120 5.54 -0.40 8.51
C ALA A 120 6.35 0.56 9.38
N ALA A 121 5.72 1.24 10.34
CA ALA A 121 6.41 2.12 11.29
C ALA A 121 7.40 1.34 12.17
N SER A 122 7.02 0.17 12.65
CA SER A 122 7.89 -0.71 13.47
C SER A 122 9.14 -1.13 12.70
N VAL A 123 8.99 -1.63 11.47
CA VAL A 123 10.13 -2.05 10.63
C VAL A 123 11.01 -0.86 10.27
N SER A 124 10.42 0.27 9.91
CA SER A 124 11.17 1.48 9.57
C SER A 124 12.00 1.99 10.74
N SER A 125 11.46 1.96 11.96
CA SER A 125 12.19 2.37 13.16
C SER A 125 13.37 1.44 13.47
N MET A 126 13.24 0.14 13.23
CA MET A 126 14.36 -0.80 13.36
C MET A 126 15.48 -0.48 12.35
N VAL A 127 15.12 -0.22 11.08
CA VAL A 127 16.12 0.15 10.06
C VAL A 127 16.85 1.43 10.43
N LEU A 128 16.14 2.44 10.94
CA LEU A 128 16.73 3.72 11.35
C LEU A 128 17.72 3.59 12.53
N THR A 129 17.58 2.55 13.35
CA THR A 129 18.46 2.32 14.51
C THR A 129 19.61 1.34 14.23
N THR A 130 19.69 0.76 13.02
CA THR A 130 20.76 -0.16 12.62
C THR A 130 21.92 0.57 11.99
N GLU A 131 23.15 0.13 12.28
CA GLU A 131 24.36 0.66 11.64
C GLU A 131 24.74 -0.10 10.36
N SER A 132 24.28 -1.36 10.23
CA SER A 132 24.59 -2.20 9.07
C SER A 132 23.45 -3.16 8.75
N LEU A 133 23.32 -3.50 7.47
CA LEU A 133 22.40 -4.52 6.97
C LEU A 133 23.20 -5.68 6.37
N VAL A 134 22.81 -6.90 6.72
CA VAL A 134 23.31 -8.12 6.09
C VAL A 134 22.18 -8.71 5.27
N ALA A 135 22.40 -8.86 3.97
CA ALA A 135 21.43 -9.44 3.04
C ALA A 135 22.10 -10.44 2.11
N ASP A 136 21.33 -11.41 1.66
CA ASP A 136 21.80 -12.38 0.68
C ASP A 136 22.12 -11.68 -0.63
N LYS A 137 23.28 -12.03 -1.22
CA LYS A 137 23.63 -11.56 -2.55
C LYS A 137 22.73 -12.26 -3.59
N PRO A 138 22.06 -11.54 -4.47
CA PRO A 138 21.26 -12.16 -5.54
C PRO A 138 22.11 -13.15 -6.34
N GLU A 139 21.71 -14.42 -6.37
CA GLU A 139 22.34 -15.39 -7.24
C GLU A 139 21.98 -15.11 -8.70
N PRO A 140 22.95 -15.20 -9.64
CA PRO A 140 22.63 -15.12 -11.05
C PRO A 140 21.66 -16.24 -11.42
N PRO A 141 20.69 -15.99 -12.34
CA PRO A 141 19.75 -17.03 -12.74
C PRO A 141 20.52 -18.25 -13.24
N ALA A 142 20.11 -19.43 -12.73
CA ALA A 142 20.71 -20.70 -13.16
C ALA A 142 20.66 -20.80 -14.70
N PRO A 143 21.75 -21.26 -15.36
CA PRO A 143 21.75 -21.42 -16.80
C PRO A 143 20.59 -22.33 -17.20
N ALA A 144 19.82 -21.92 -18.21
CA ALA A 144 18.72 -22.72 -18.75
C ALA A 144 19.23 -24.13 -19.07
N PRO A 145 18.50 -25.20 -18.73
CA PRO A 145 18.88 -26.55 -19.11
C PRO A 145 19.12 -26.59 -20.62
N ALA A 146 20.29 -27.11 -21.02
CA ALA A 146 20.62 -27.29 -22.41
C ALA A 146 19.50 -28.07 -23.10
N ALA A 147 18.99 -27.54 -24.20
CA ALA A 147 17.99 -28.25 -24.99
C ALA A 147 18.55 -29.64 -25.33
N PRO A 148 17.75 -30.71 -25.24
CA PRO A 148 18.22 -32.05 -25.62
C PRO A 148 18.68 -32.01 -27.08
N ASP A 149 19.94 -32.37 -27.28
CA ASP A 149 20.54 -32.53 -28.62
C ASP A 149 19.73 -33.61 -29.34
N MET A 150 18.91 -33.17 -30.27
CA MET A 150 18.23 -34.05 -31.22
C MET A 150 19.27 -34.49 -32.28
N GLY A 151 20.26 -35.23 -31.81
CA GLY A 151 21.27 -35.85 -32.65
C GLY A 151 20.63 -36.74 -33.72
N GLY A 152 20.97 -36.45 -34.95
CA GLY A 152 20.46 -36.89 -36.20
C GLY A 152 20.13 -38.38 -36.33
N MET A 153 18.99 -38.59 -36.92
CA MET A 153 18.72 -39.80 -37.74
C MET A 153 19.05 -39.46 -39.20
N TYR A 154 20.14 -40.02 -39.68
CA TYR A 154 20.34 -40.35 -41.09
C TYR A 154 20.31 -41.86 -41.20
#